data_33f33de14fe9be61b0e4ac1e64945f85
#
_entry.id   33f33de14fe9be61b0e4ac1e64945f85
#
_cell.length_a   1.000
_cell.length_b   1.000
_cell.length_c   1.000
_cell.angle_alpha   90.00
_cell.angle_beta   90.00
_cell.angle_gamma   90.00
#
_symmetry.space_group_name_H-M   'P 1'
#
loop_
_entity.id
_entity.type
_entity.pdbx_description
1 polymer ?
#
loop_
_entity_poly.entity_id
_entity_poly.type
_entity_poly.pdbx_seq_one_letter_code
_entity_poly.pdbx_strand_id
1 'polypeptide(L)' 'MTLDGEITEVTSPPNKADRFKCVTIWVPQIEEHFEMTFPMEDFQKEGLGEGDQITIKIDKKFDIDAMAQDLFKGKI' A
#
# COMPACT_ATOMS: atom_id res chain seq x y z
N MET A 1 7.00 -10.24 -1.95
CA MET A 1 6.89 -9.81 -3.36
C MET A 1 7.00 -8.30 -3.43
N THR A 2 7.73 -7.81 -4.39
CA THR A 2 7.96 -6.38 -4.56
C THR A 2 7.49 -5.96 -5.95
N LEU A 3 6.70 -4.89 -5.99
CA LEU A 3 6.20 -4.30 -7.22
C LEU A 3 6.71 -2.87 -7.35
N ASP A 4 7.06 -2.49 -8.55
CA ASP A 4 7.44 -1.12 -8.85
C ASP A 4 6.24 -0.40 -9.43
N GLY A 5 5.98 0.81 -8.96
CA GLY A 5 4.86 1.60 -9.42
C GLY A 5 5.24 3.05 -9.66
N GLU A 6 4.36 3.74 -10.37
CA GLU A 6 4.50 5.17 -10.62
C GLU A 6 3.22 5.87 -10.19
N ILE A 7 3.38 6.98 -9.49
CA ILE A 7 2.24 7.81 -9.11
C ILE A 7 1.80 8.60 -10.34
N THR A 8 0.61 8.28 -10.85
CA THR A 8 0.09 8.93 -12.05
C THR A 8 -0.86 10.07 -11.75
N GLU A 9 -1.51 10.05 -10.60
CA GLU A 9 -2.46 11.08 -10.22
C GLU A 9 -2.54 11.21 -8.70
N VAL A 10 -2.67 12.44 -8.23
CA VAL A 10 -2.89 12.74 -6.82
C VAL A 10 -4.14 13.61 -6.71
N THR A 11 -5.13 13.14 -5.97
CA THR A 11 -6.39 13.85 -5.78
C THR A 11 -6.71 13.96 -4.29
N SER A 12 -7.75 14.73 -3.98
CA SER A 12 -8.23 14.86 -2.61
C SER A 12 -9.61 14.20 -2.49
N PRO A 13 -9.79 13.29 -1.52
CA PRO A 13 -11.11 12.68 -1.31
C PRO A 13 -12.15 13.75 -0.96
N PRO A 14 -13.36 13.68 -1.51
CA PRO A 14 -14.36 14.75 -1.37
C PRO A 14 -14.68 15.15 0.08
N ASN A 15 -14.74 14.19 0.99
CA ASN A 15 -15.12 14.46 2.38
C ASN A 15 -13.95 14.45 3.35
N LYS A 16 -12.73 14.24 2.85
CA LYS A 16 -11.55 14.06 3.69
C LYS A 16 -10.33 14.80 3.15
N ALA A 17 -10.55 15.80 2.31
CA ALA A 17 -9.49 16.52 1.59
C ALA A 17 -8.49 17.19 2.53
N ASP A 18 -8.89 17.53 3.74
CA ASP A 18 -8.04 18.17 4.74
C ASP A 18 -7.16 17.19 5.50
N ARG A 19 -7.43 15.89 5.42
CA ARG A 19 -6.73 14.88 6.21
C ARG A 19 -6.09 13.77 5.38
N PHE A 20 -6.56 13.57 4.16
CA PHE A 20 -6.13 12.45 3.32
C PHE A 20 -5.86 12.88 1.90
N LYS A 21 -4.99 12.13 1.23
CA LYS A 21 -4.75 12.24 -0.20
C LYS A 21 -5.01 10.91 -0.87
N CYS A 22 -5.68 10.95 -2.01
CA CYS A 22 -5.92 9.76 -2.82
C CYS A 22 -4.89 9.72 -3.94
N VAL A 23 -4.20 8.61 -4.06
CA VAL A 23 -3.10 8.45 -5.00
C VAL A 23 -3.40 7.29 -5.94
N THR A 24 -3.31 7.55 -7.23
CA THR A 24 -3.42 6.53 -8.27
C THR A 24 -2.02 6.09 -8.67
N ILE A 25 -1.79 4.79 -8.63
CA ILE A 25 -0.48 4.19 -8.89
C ILE A 25 -0.61 3.21 -10.04
N TRP A 26 0.24 3.39 -11.06
CA TRP A 26 0.35 2.45 -12.17
C TRP A 26 1.44 1.43 -11.87
N VAL A 27 1.11 0.16 -11.98
CA VAL A 27 2.06 -0.95 -11.76
C VAL A 27 2.18 -1.74 -13.06
N PRO A 28 3.23 -1.50 -13.85
CA PRO A 28 3.37 -2.13 -15.17
C PRO A 28 3.55 -3.64 -15.11
N GLN A 29 4.11 -4.18 -14.04
CA GLN A 29 4.32 -5.62 -13.89
C GLN A 29 3.03 -6.43 -13.93
N ILE A 30 1.94 -5.83 -13.49
CA ILE A 30 0.62 -6.46 -13.49
C ILE A 30 -0.39 -5.73 -14.37
N GLU A 31 0.06 -4.67 -15.05
CA GLU A 31 -0.76 -3.87 -15.95
C GLU A 31 -2.04 -3.36 -15.31
N GLU A 32 -1.93 -2.89 -14.06
CA GLU A 32 -3.08 -2.37 -13.32
C GLU A 32 -2.76 -1.07 -12.60
N HIS A 33 -3.83 -0.29 -12.36
CA HIS A 33 -3.79 0.89 -11.51
C HIS A 33 -4.38 0.56 -10.16
N PHE A 34 -3.77 1.12 -9.12
CA PHE A 34 -4.32 1.07 -7.77
C PHE A 34 -4.65 2.47 -7.30
N GLU A 35 -5.73 2.58 -6.55
CA GLU A 35 -6.01 3.80 -5.80
C GLU A 35 -5.80 3.52 -4.33
N MET A 36 -5.01 4.37 -3.69
CA MET A 36 -4.73 4.27 -2.27
C MET A 36 -4.94 5.62 -1.61
N THR A 37 -5.50 5.60 -0.42
CA THR A 37 -5.71 6.81 0.36
C THR A 37 -4.69 6.84 1.49
N PHE A 38 -3.90 7.91 1.55
CA PHE A 38 -2.88 8.08 2.56
C PHE A 38 -3.22 9.26 3.47
N PRO A 39 -2.87 9.19 4.75
CA PRO A 39 -2.91 10.36 5.62
C PRO A 39 -2.04 11.47 5.04
N MET A 40 -2.54 12.69 5.06
CA MET A 40 -1.82 13.83 4.48
C MET A 40 -0.45 14.05 5.13
N GLU A 41 -0.35 13.85 6.43
CA GLU A 41 0.92 13.95 7.15
C GLU A 41 1.98 13.03 6.56
N ASP A 42 1.63 11.75 6.38
CA ASP A 42 2.55 10.76 5.85
C ASP A 42 2.90 11.05 4.39
N PHE A 43 1.90 11.47 3.62
CA PHE A 43 2.11 11.83 2.22
C PHE A 43 3.10 12.99 2.09
N GLN A 44 2.95 14.04 2.90
CA GLN A 44 3.85 15.19 2.88
C GLN A 44 5.24 14.84 3.40
N LYS A 45 5.30 14.02 4.42
CA LYS A 45 6.57 13.60 5.02
C LYS A 45 7.43 12.83 4.02
N GLU A 46 6.81 11.99 3.22
CA GLU A 46 7.52 11.21 2.19
C GLU A 46 7.83 12.04 0.94
N GLY A 47 7.23 13.22 0.80
CA GLY A 47 7.47 14.07 -0.36
C GLY A 47 6.97 13.49 -1.67
N LEU A 48 5.89 12.73 -1.62
CA LEU A 48 5.36 12.06 -2.81
C LEU A 48 4.60 13.02 -3.71
N GLY A 49 4.61 12.77 -5.02
CA GLY A 49 3.90 13.55 -6.00
C GLY A 49 3.75 12.80 -7.31
N GLU A 50 3.01 13.41 -8.25
CA GLU A 50 2.82 12.82 -9.58
C GLU A 50 4.16 12.62 -10.27
N GLY A 51 4.32 11.48 -10.92
CA GLY A 51 5.55 11.11 -11.61
C GLY A 51 6.58 10.40 -10.74
N ASP A 52 6.37 10.33 -9.44
CA ASP A 52 7.30 9.66 -8.56
C ASP A 52 7.24 8.15 -8.74
N GLN A 53 8.40 7.53 -8.71
CA GLN A 53 8.54 6.08 -8.72
C GLN A 53 8.49 5.58 -7.29
N ILE A 54 7.70 4.55 -7.07
CA ILE A 54 7.55 3.95 -5.73
C ILE A 54 7.75 2.45 -5.80
N THR A 55 8.05 1.86 -4.66
CA THR A 55 8.14 0.42 -4.48
C THR A 55 7.04 -0.03 -3.53
N ILE A 56 6.27 -1.02 -3.96
CA ILE A 56 5.23 -1.62 -3.15
C ILE A 56 5.72 -2.98 -2.69
N LYS A 57 5.85 -3.15 -1.39
CA LYS A 57 6.28 -4.41 -0.82
C LYS A 57 5.08 -5.13 -0.22
N ILE A 58 4.85 -6.36 -0.67
CA ILE A 58 3.76 -7.19 -0.19
C ILE A 58 4.35 -8.40 0.49
N ASP A 59 4.19 -8.46 1.80
CA ASP A 59 4.62 -9.58 2.60
C ASP A 59 3.42 -10.22 3.25
N LYS A 60 3.43 -11.53 3.30
CA LYS A 60 2.37 -12.24 3.99
C LYS A 60 2.50 -11.98 5.49
N LYS A 61 1.43 -11.48 6.09
CA LYS A 61 1.38 -11.35 7.54
C LYS A 61 1.32 -12.73 8.17
N PHE A 62 1.68 -12.79 9.45
CA PHE A 62 1.51 -14.02 10.20
C PHE A 62 0.08 -14.53 10.05
N ASP A 63 -0.03 -15.78 9.63
CA ASP A 63 -1.29 -16.50 9.66
C ASP A 63 -1.43 -17.05 11.07
N ILE A 64 -2.22 -16.36 11.89
CA ILE A 64 -2.40 -16.72 13.29
C ILE A 64 -2.97 -18.12 13.43
N ASP A 65 -3.87 -18.51 12.53
CA ASP A 65 -4.45 -19.84 12.53
C ASP A 65 -3.42 -20.91 12.22
N ALA A 66 -2.56 -20.67 11.24
CA ALA A 66 -1.48 -21.58 10.90
C ALA A 66 -0.46 -21.69 12.05
N MET A 67 -0.14 -20.57 12.69
CA MET A 67 0.75 -20.56 13.84
C MET A 67 0.15 -21.34 15.01
N ALA A 68 -1.14 -21.16 15.27
CA ALA A 68 -1.83 -21.88 16.33
C ALA A 68 -1.82 -23.39 16.04
N GLN A 69 -2.05 -23.79 14.80
CA GLN A 69 -2.00 -25.18 14.40
C GLN A 69 -0.61 -25.79 14.58
N ASP A 70 0.42 -25.05 14.22
CA ASP A 70 1.79 -25.50 14.38
C ASP A 70 2.16 -25.66 15.85
N LEU A 71 1.72 -24.74 16.70
CA LEU A 71 1.93 -24.84 18.14
C LEU A 71 1.24 -26.07 18.73
N PHE A 72 0.02 -26.34 18.29
CA PHE A 72 -0.71 -27.53 18.73
C PHE A 72 -0.04 -28.81 18.25
N LYS A 73 0.41 -28.82 17.00
CA LYS A 73 1.14 -29.98 16.47
C LYS A 73 2.43 -30.23 17.20
N GLY A 74 3.11 -29.19 17.63
CA GLY A 74 4.34 -29.30 18.38
C GLY A 74 4.19 -29.84 19.77
N LYS A 75 2.97 -29.86 20.29
CA LYS A 75 2.66 -30.39 21.63
C LYS A 75 2.20 -31.83 21.63
N ILE A 76 1.91 -32.35 20.48
CA ILE A 76 1.50 -33.72 20.31
C ILE A 76 2.69 -34.55 19.82
#